data_97098042a0a1a56e170c19db96d8c88e
#
_entry.id   97098042a0a1a56e170c19db96d8c88e
#
_cell.length_a   1.000
_cell.length_b   1.000
_cell.length_c   1.000
_cell.angle_alpha   90.00
_cell.angle_beta   90.00
_cell.angle_gamma   90.00
#
_symmetry.space_group_name_H-M   'P 1'
#
loop_
_entity.id
_entity.type
_entity.pdbx_description
1 polymer ?
#
loop_
_entity_poly.entity_id
_entity_poly.type
_entity_poly.pdbx_seq_one_letter_code
_entity_poly.pdbx_strand_id
1 'polypeptide(L)'
;MYSLCLDCGATNVRAMVVDEQGAIVGKASQPNATLPGEENPEFHVWDADRIFRQLSECAVKALEGLNAEQVTAVTITTFGVDGTLVDDAGNLLYPVISWKCPRMAKVIKNIGKY
;
A
#
# COMPACT_ATOMS: atom_id res chain seq x y z
N MET A 1 20.62 14.45 6.86
CA MET A 1 19.12 14.39 6.91
C MET A 1 18.60 13.38 5.89
N TYR A 2 17.56 12.63 6.23
CA TYR A 2 16.98 11.64 5.32
C TYR A 2 15.47 11.81 5.19
N SER A 3 14.93 11.47 4.03
CA SER A 3 13.50 11.26 3.79
C SER A 3 13.24 9.77 3.56
N LEU A 4 12.29 9.19 4.30
CA LEU A 4 11.82 7.82 4.10
C LEU A 4 10.60 7.85 3.18
N CYS A 5 10.72 7.22 2.02
CA CYS A 5 9.66 7.10 1.03
C CYS A 5 9.10 5.66 1.06
N LEU A 6 7.82 5.52 1.38
CA LEU A 6 7.10 4.26 1.38
C LEU A 6 6.23 4.19 0.10
N ASP A 7 6.44 3.16 -0.71
CA ASP A 7 5.72 2.95 -1.96
C ASP A 7 4.88 1.67 -1.86
N CYS A 8 3.57 1.84 -1.76
CA CYS A 8 2.61 0.75 -1.73
C CYS A 8 2.12 0.43 -3.15
N GLY A 9 2.92 -0.29 -3.91
CA GLY A 9 2.58 -0.70 -5.27
C GLY A 9 1.76 -1.99 -5.33
N ALA A 10 1.02 -2.17 -6.42
CA ALA A 10 0.16 -3.35 -6.63
C ALA A 10 0.94 -4.67 -6.82
N THR A 11 2.21 -4.59 -7.20
CA THR A 11 3.08 -5.76 -7.45
C THR A 11 4.16 -5.88 -6.39
N ASN A 12 4.61 -4.75 -5.84
CA ASN A 12 5.62 -4.70 -4.79
C ASN A 12 5.30 -3.55 -3.82
N VAL A 13 5.60 -3.76 -2.55
CA VAL A 13 5.78 -2.68 -1.58
C VAL A 13 7.26 -2.39 -1.44
N ARG A 14 7.62 -1.12 -1.21
CA ARG A 14 9.01 -0.67 -1.15
C ARG A 14 9.20 0.38 -0.07
N ALA A 15 10.41 0.44 0.45
CA ALA A 15 10.89 1.58 1.21
C ALA A 15 12.21 2.08 0.60
N MET A 16 12.37 3.38 0.50
CA MET A 16 13.58 4.03 0.01
C MET A 16 13.96 5.14 0.97
N VAL A 17 15.24 5.22 1.28
CA VAL A 17 15.83 6.32 2.06
C VAL A 17 16.58 7.23 1.11
N VAL A 18 16.19 8.49 1.08
CA VAL A 18 16.76 9.51 0.19
C VAL A 18 17.48 10.55 1.02
N ASP A 19 18.70 10.90 0.63
CA ASP A 19 19.50 11.94 1.28
C ASP A 19 19.17 13.36 0.77
N GLU A 20 19.86 14.37 1.30
CA GLU A 20 19.68 15.78 0.93
C GLU A 20 20.08 16.09 -0.51
N GLN A 21 20.87 15.25 -1.13
CA GLN A 21 21.31 15.38 -2.51
C GLN A 21 20.34 14.68 -3.48
N GLY A 22 19.29 14.01 -2.95
CA GLY A 22 18.33 13.24 -3.74
C GLY A 22 18.84 11.85 -4.11
N ALA A 23 19.94 11.38 -3.52
CA ALA A 23 20.45 10.03 -3.77
C ALA A 23 19.70 9.01 -2.89
N ILE A 24 19.40 7.83 -3.46
CA ILE A 24 18.83 6.70 -2.71
C ILE A 24 19.99 6.01 -2.00
N VAL A 25 20.05 6.17 -0.66
CA VAL A 25 21.11 5.61 0.20
C VAL A 25 20.72 4.30 0.88
N GLY A 26 19.43 3.95 0.86
CA GLY A 26 18.92 2.67 1.34
C GLY A 26 17.63 2.29 0.62
N LYS A 27 17.42 0.99 0.40
CA LYS A 27 16.19 0.50 -0.24
C LYS A 27 15.88 -0.94 0.14
N ALA A 28 14.59 -1.26 0.23
CA ALA A 28 14.10 -2.62 0.37
C ALA A 28 12.76 -2.78 -0.37
N SER A 29 12.43 -4.00 -0.75
CA SER A 29 11.19 -4.31 -1.46
C SER A 29 10.71 -5.72 -1.13
N GLN A 30 9.39 -5.89 -1.09
CA GLN A 30 8.73 -7.20 -0.96
C GLN A 30 7.63 -7.33 -2.02
N PRO A 31 7.34 -8.55 -2.52
CA PRO A 31 6.21 -8.78 -3.41
C PRO A 31 4.88 -8.42 -2.74
N ASN A 32 3.96 -7.86 -3.52
CA ASN A 32 2.60 -7.60 -3.10
C ASN A 32 1.62 -8.23 -4.10
N ALA A 33 0.47 -8.68 -3.61
CA ALA A 33 -0.59 -9.25 -4.42
C ALA A 33 -1.93 -9.12 -3.69
N THR A 34 -3.00 -9.05 -4.46
CA THR A 34 -4.37 -9.16 -3.94
C THR A 34 -4.64 -10.58 -3.42
N LEU A 35 -5.61 -10.67 -2.53
CA LEU A 35 -6.20 -11.92 -2.07
C LEU A 35 -7.56 -12.13 -2.76
N PRO A 36 -8.04 -13.40 -2.89
CA PRO A 36 -9.42 -13.65 -3.29
C PRO A 36 -10.38 -13.13 -2.21
N GLY A 37 -11.53 -12.63 -2.63
CA GLY A 37 -12.59 -12.23 -1.71
C GLY A 37 -13.26 -13.44 -1.04
N GLU A 38 -13.66 -13.31 0.22
CA GLU A 38 -14.35 -14.36 0.96
C GLU A 38 -15.71 -14.72 0.34
N GLU A 39 -16.44 -13.73 -0.15
CA GLU A 39 -17.76 -13.91 -0.78
C GLU A 39 -17.67 -14.54 -2.17
N ASN A 40 -16.62 -14.25 -2.90
CA ASN A 40 -16.40 -14.75 -4.26
C ASN A 40 -14.89 -14.76 -4.56
N PRO A 41 -14.33 -15.94 -4.89
CA PRO A 41 -12.89 -16.07 -5.18
C PRO A 41 -12.42 -15.29 -6.42
N GLU A 42 -13.32 -14.87 -7.31
CA GLU A 42 -12.99 -13.99 -8.44
C GLU A 42 -12.81 -12.51 -8.01
N PHE A 43 -13.23 -12.15 -6.80
CA PHE A 43 -13.04 -10.81 -6.28
C PHE A 43 -11.60 -10.62 -5.79
N HIS A 44 -11.09 -9.42 -5.95
CA HIS A 44 -9.76 -9.05 -5.55
C HIS A 44 -9.82 -8.02 -4.40
N VAL A 45 -9.21 -8.36 -3.28
CA VAL A 45 -9.12 -7.50 -2.11
C VAL A 45 -7.67 -7.38 -1.64
N TRP A 46 -7.36 -6.33 -0.89
CA TRP A 46 -6.08 -6.13 -0.23
C TRP A 46 -6.20 -6.43 1.26
N ASP A 47 -5.21 -7.11 1.81
CA ASP A 47 -4.99 -7.23 3.24
C ASP A 47 -4.15 -6.02 3.71
N ALA A 48 -4.83 -5.03 4.27
CA ALA A 48 -4.20 -3.79 4.72
C ALA A 48 -3.15 -4.05 5.81
N ASP A 49 -3.44 -4.92 6.77
CA ASP A 49 -2.52 -5.23 7.87
C ASP A 49 -1.24 -5.89 7.37
N ARG A 50 -1.37 -6.79 6.39
CA ARG A 50 -0.21 -7.39 5.72
C ARG A 50 0.62 -6.34 5.02
N ILE A 51 -0.01 -5.43 4.27
CA ILE A 51 0.69 -4.34 3.56
C ILE A 51 1.44 -3.45 4.55
N PHE A 52 0.82 -3.06 5.66
CA PHE A 52 1.47 -2.24 6.68
C PHE A 52 2.67 -2.95 7.32
N ARG A 53 2.55 -4.25 7.62
CA ARG A 53 3.70 -5.04 8.11
C ARG A 53 4.84 -5.08 7.09
N GLN A 54 4.54 -5.36 5.83
CA GLN A 54 5.54 -5.40 4.76
C GLN A 54 6.24 -4.05 4.55
N LEU A 55 5.49 -2.93 4.60
CA LEU A 55 6.06 -1.59 4.52
C LEU A 55 6.99 -1.30 5.71
N SER A 56 6.59 -1.69 6.93
CA SER A 56 7.41 -1.54 8.13
C SER A 56 8.70 -2.35 8.05
N GLU A 57 8.62 -3.61 7.62
CA GLU A 57 9.79 -4.47 7.41
C GLU A 57 10.72 -3.91 6.33
N CYS A 58 10.16 -3.40 5.22
CA CYS A 58 10.93 -2.72 4.19
C CYS A 58 11.62 -1.46 4.73
N ALA A 59 10.93 -0.66 5.57
CA ALA A 59 11.50 0.53 6.17
C ALA A 59 12.69 0.21 7.08
N VAL A 60 12.52 -0.77 7.98
CA VAL A 60 13.63 -1.24 8.85
C VAL A 60 14.82 -1.67 8.01
N LYS A 61 14.58 -2.50 6.99
CA LYS A 61 15.65 -3.00 6.12
C LYS A 61 16.31 -1.91 5.27
N ALA A 62 15.55 -0.92 4.81
CA ALA A 62 16.10 0.20 4.05
C ALA A 62 16.97 1.13 4.91
N LEU A 63 16.75 1.14 6.24
CA LEU A 63 17.52 1.94 7.21
C LEU A 63 18.73 1.18 7.78
N GLU A 64 18.95 -0.09 7.42
CA GLU A 64 20.11 -0.85 7.90
C GLU A 64 21.43 -0.14 7.57
N GLY A 65 22.25 0.09 8.61
CA GLY A 65 23.53 0.81 8.47
C GLY A 65 23.42 2.33 8.40
N LEU A 66 22.22 2.90 8.43
CA LEU A 66 21.96 4.33 8.48
C LEU A 66 21.56 4.77 9.90
N ASN A 67 21.77 6.04 10.22
CA ASN A 67 21.26 6.61 11.48
C ASN A 67 19.78 6.99 11.31
N ALA A 68 18.88 6.18 11.86
CA ALA A 68 17.43 6.40 11.78
C ALA A 68 16.97 7.73 12.43
N GLU A 69 17.73 8.27 13.40
CA GLU A 69 17.43 9.58 14.01
C GLU A 69 17.57 10.75 13.02
N GLN A 70 18.25 10.54 11.91
CA GLN A 70 18.37 11.51 10.83
C GLN A 70 17.19 11.51 9.85
N VAL A 71 16.21 10.61 10.02
CA VAL A 71 14.97 10.63 9.23
C VAL A 71 14.09 11.77 9.75
N THR A 72 13.94 12.81 8.95
CA THR A 72 13.19 14.02 9.29
C THR A 72 11.84 14.12 8.56
N ALA A 73 11.63 13.28 7.54
CA ALA A 73 10.39 13.24 6.79
C ALA A 73 10.03 11.79 6.40
N VAL A 74 8.74 11.51 6.41
CA VAL A 74 8.17 10.27 5.87
C VAL A 74 7.09 10.63 4.86
N THR A 75 7.12 10.02 3.69
CA THR A 75 6.07 10.15 2.69
C THR A 75 5.61 8.77 2.23
N ILE A 76 4.36 8.70 1.80
CA ILE A 76 3.77 7.46 1.30
C ILE A 76 3.12 7.71 -0.07
N THR A 77 3.26 6.75 -0.96
CA THR A 77 2.52 6.67 -2.23
C THR A 77 1.82 5.33 -2.33
N THR A 78 0.68 5.31 -2.98
CA THR A 78 -0.15 4.11 -3.12
C THR A 78 -0.97 4.16 -4.40
N PHE A 79 -1.70 3.07 -4.69
CA PHE A 79 -2.64 3.01 -5.81
C PHE A 79 -3.80 3.99 -5.59
N GLY A 80 -4.35 4.52 -6.69
CA GLY A 80 -5.18 5.74 -6.66
C GLY A 80 -6.68 5.52 -6.55
N VAL A 81 -7.21 4.30 -6.70
CA VAL A 81 -8.67 4.06 -6.84
C VAL A 81 -9.18 2.92 -5.94
N ASP A 82 -8.33 2.38 -5.09
CA ASP A 82 -8.67 1.33 -4.15
C ASP A 82 -9.21 1.95 -2.86
N GLY A 83 -10.17 1.32 -2.22
CA GLY A 83 -10.78 1.90 -1.03
C GLY A 83 -11.58 0.92 -0.22
N THR A 84 -11.92 1.35 0.99
CA THR A 84 -12.82 0.67 1.91
C THR A 84 -13.56 1.70 2.77
N LEU A 85 -14.57 1.24 3.48
CA LEU A 85 -15.25 2.01 4.50
C LEU A 85 -14.68 1.66 5.86
N VAL A 86 -14.63 2.64 6.75
CA VAL A 86 -14.23 2.48 8.15
C VAL A 86 -15.33 2.98 9.08
N ASP A 87 -15.42 2.41 10.27
CA ASP A 87 -16.28 2.94 11.34
C ASP A 87 -15.62 4.14 12.04
N ASP A 88 -16.34 4.73 12.99
CA ASP A 88 -15.86 5.88 13.79
C ASP A 88 -14.63 5.57 14.65
N ALA A 89 -14.35 4.28 14.91
CA ALA A 89 -13.17 3.81 15.63
C ALA A 89 -11.99 3.51 14.70
N GLY A 90 -12.19 3.62 13.36
CA GLY A 90 -11.18 3.33 12.34
C GLY A 90 -11.07 1.86 11.95
N ASN A 91 -12.00 1.00 12.37
CA ASN A 91 -12.03 -0.39 11.94
C ASN A 91 -12.55 -0.52 10.52
N LEU A 92 -11.95 -1.41 9.73
CA LEU A 92 -12.43 -1.70 8.39
C LEU A 92 -13.80 -2.39 8.44
N LEU A 93 -14.80 -1.82 7.78
CA LEU A 93 -16.13 -2.43 7.62
C LEU A 93 -16.13 -3.50 6.51
N TYR A 94 -15.15 -3.43 5.63
CA TYR A 94 -14.94 -4.36 4.52
C TYR A 94 -13.45 -4.39 4.14
N PRO A 95 -12.92 -5.51 3.61
CA PRO A 95 -11.57 -5.53 3.07
C PRO A 95 -11.37 -4.49 1.97
N VAL A 96 -10.18 -3.92 1.86
CA VAL A 96 -9.90 -2.92 0.82
C VAL A 96 -10.10 -3.53 -0.57
N ILE A 97 -11.06 -2.98 -1.33
CA ILE A 97 -11.40 -3.48 -2.66
C ILE A 97 -10.34 -3.02 -3.66
N SER A 98 -9.75 -3.97 -4.38
CA SER A 98 -8.79 -3.66 -5.43
C SER A 98 -9.46 -3.19 -6.71
N TRP A 99 -8.84 -2.25 -7.42
CA TRP A 99 -9.23 -1.84 -8.77
C TRP A 99 -9.27 -3.00 -9.77
N LYS A 100 -8.55 -4.09 -9.49
CA LYS A 100 -8.58 -5.34 -10.29
C LYS A 100 -9.87 -6.14 -10.10
N CYS A 101 -10.70 -5.80 -9.10
CA CYS A 101 -11.90 -6.56 -8.78
C CYS A 101 -12.95 -6.44 -9.88
N PRO A 102 -13.41 -7.54 -10.49
CA PRO A 102 -14.33 -7.50 -11.64
C PRO A 102 -15.75 -7.01 -11.28
N ARG A 103 -16.10 -6.90 -9.97
CA ARG A 103 -17.41 -6.39 -9.52
C ARG A 103 -17.73 -5.01 -10.10
N MET A 104 -16.73 -4.16 -10.29
CA MET A 104 -16.91 -2.82 -10.84
C MET A 104 -17.34 -2.83 -12.31
N ALA A 105 -16.93 -3.82 -13.08
CA ALA A 105 -17.29 -3.92 -14.49
C ALA A 105 -18.81 -4.06 -14.73
N LYS A 106 -19.52 -4.73 -13.81
CA LYS A 106 -21.00 -4.88 -13.86
C LYS A 106 -21.69 -3.56 -13.52
N VAL A 107 -21.17 -2.81 -12.55
CA VAL A 107 -21.72 -1.49 -12.16
C VAL A 107 -21.55 -0.49 -13.29
N ILE A 108 -20.37 -0.39 -13.89
CA ILE A 108 -20.09 0.53 -15.00
C ILE A 108 -21.01 0.26 -16.19
N LYS A 109 -21.23 -1.01 -16.56
CA LYS A 109 -22.14 -1.38 -17.65
C LYS A 109 -23.59 -0.98 -17.40
N ASN A 110 -23.99 -0.80 -16.16
CA ASN A 110 -25.36 -0.50 -15.75
C ASN A 110 -25.52 0.90 -15.15
N ILE A 111 -24.50 1.75 -15.20
CA ILE A 111 -24.49 3.05 -14.51
C ILE A 111 -25.64 3.96 -14.94
N GLY A 112 -26.10 3.84 -16.17
CA GLY A 112 -27.26 4.60 -16.69
C GLY A 112 -28.61 4.15 -16.13
N LYS A 113 -28.65 3.10 -15.27
CA LYS A 113 -29.88 2.62 -14.61
C LYS A 113 -30.04 3.14 -13.17
N TYR A 114 -29.01 3.82 -12.66
CA TYR A 114 -28.96 4.46 -11.36
C TYR A 114 -28.97 5.99 -11.54
#